data_3bdfdc838e92cb18dc0bec0315f24207
#
_entry.id   3bdfdc838e92cb18dc0bec0315f24207
#
_cell.length_a   1.000
_cell.length_b   1.000
_cell.length_c   1.000
_cell.angle_alpha   90.00
_cell.angle_beta   90.00
_cell.angle_gamma   90.00
#
_symmetry.space_group_name_H-M   'P 1'
#
loop_
_entity.id
_entity.type
_entity.pdbx_description
1 polymer ?
#
loop_
_entity_poly.entity_id
_entity_poly.type
_entity_poly.pdbx_seq_one_letter_code
_entity_poly.pdbx_strand_id
1 'polypeptide(L)'
;EIIKTHGISYLEKREKLVNKSTVGHLKKANINGFYNSFSEVKSSETTDDKLGTELGYENFSPSTAIDVTGVSKGKGFAGVMKKYNFSGGPGAHGSKFHRTTGSIGNRATPGKVNKGKEMPGHMGSERKTIQNLEVVELNEQKGYMLIKGSVPGSKNSFVRISTAKKR
;
A
#
# COMPACT_ATOMS: atom_id res chain seq x y z
N GLU A 1 -15.43 6.24 -15.94
CA GLU A 1 -16.15 5.08 -16.56
C GLU A 1 -17.16 4.45 -15.60
N ILE A 2 -16.86 4.26 -14.33
CA ILE A 2 -17.84 3.76 -13.33
C ILE A 2 -19.04 4.69 -13.20
N ILE A 3 -18.85 5.99 -13.36
CA ILE A 3 -19.91 7.00 -13.31
C ILE A 3 -20.84 6.87 -14.55
N LYS A 4 -20.29 6.57 -15.72
CA LYS A 4 -21.07 6.41 -16.95
C LYS A 4 -21.92 5.14 -17.00
N THR A 5 -21.51 4.08 -16.31
CA THR A 5 -22.20 2.78 -16.35
C THR A 5 -23.32 2.60 -15.32
N HIS A 6 -23.32 3.38 -14.22
CA HIS A 6 -24.22 3.15 -13.08
C HIS A 6 -25.33 4.20 -12.89
N GLY A 7 -25.37 5.24 -13.69
CA GLY A 7 -26.41 6.27 -13.68
C GLY A 7 -26.50 7.11 -12.39
N ILE A 8 -27.41 8.07 -12.40
CA ILE A 8 -27.61 9.09 -11.34
C ILE A 8 -27.92 8.46 -9.99
N SER A 9 -28.66 7.35 -9.94
CA SER A 9 -29.02 6.67 -8.69
C SER A 9 -27.82 6.11 -7.93
N TYR A 10 -26.75 5.77 -8.62
CA TYR A 10 -25.50 5.31 -7.98
C TYR A 10 -24.69 6.47 -7.39
N LEU A 11 -24.71 7.63 -8.03
CA LEU A 11 -24.07 8.84 -7.52
C LEU A 11 -24.76 9.33 -6.24
N GLU A 12 -26.09 9.36 -6.22
CA GLU A 12 -26.85 9.73 -5.02
C GLU A 12 -26.62 8.77 -3.84
N LYS A 13 -26.54 7.47 -4.11
CA LYS A 13 -26.18 6.47 -3.09
C LYS A 13 -24.76 6.66 -2.55
N ARG A 14 -23.81 7.05 -3.39
CA ARG A 14 -22.43 7.32 -2.96
C ARG A 14 -22.33 8.60 -2.14
N GLU A 15 -23.08 9.63 -2.45
CA GLU A 15 -23.13 10.87 -1.65
C GLU A 15 -23.50 10.58 -0.20
N LYS A 16 -24.46 9.72 0.03
CA LYS A 16 -24.90 9.30 1.39
C LYS A 16 -23.82 8.54 2.16
N LEU A 17 -22.85 7.94 1.49
CA LEU A 17 -21.75 7.18 2.09
C LEU A 17 -20.52 8.03 2.42
N VAL A 18 -20.46 9.28 1.92
CA VAL A 18 -19.32 10.17 2.12
C VAL A 18 -19.56 11.07 3.33
N ASN A 19 -18.54 11.22 4.17
CA ASN A 19 -18.62 12.07 5.35
C ASN A 19 -18.83 13.54 4.95
N LYS A 20 -19.63 14.26 5.73
CA LYS A 20 -19.92 15.70 5.51
C LYS A 20 -18.65 16.56 5.42
N SER A 21 -17.61 16.21 6.19
CA SER A 21 -16.31 16.89 6.15
C SER A 21 -15.61 16.74 4.80
N THR A 22 -15.65 15.54 4.23
CA THR A 22 -15.10 15.26 2.90
C THR A 22 -15.85 16.04 1.81
N VAL A 23 -17.18 16.06 1.87
CA VAL A 23 -18.01 16.84 0.95
C VAL A 23 -17.67 18.34 1.08
N GLY A 24 -17.51 18.86 2.29
CA GLY A 24 -17.13 20.26 2.52
C GLY A 24 -15.74 20.58 1.95
N HIS A 25 -14.79 19.66 2.06
CA HIS A 25 -13.44 19.81 1.49
C HIS A 25 -13.48 19.87 -0.03
N LEU A 26 -14.22 18.98 -0.68
CA LEU A 26 -14.38 18.95 -2.14
C LEU A 26 -15.09 20.19 -2.67
N LYS A 27 -16.13 20.67 -1.97
CA LYS A 27 -16.83 21.90 -2.34
C LYS A 27 -15.92 23.14 -2.31
N LYS A 28 -14.99 23.23 -1.35
CA LYS A 28 -14.00 24.34 -1.32
C LYS A 28 -13.09 24.35 -2.54
N ALA A 29 -12.81 23.18 -3.13
CA ALA A 29 -12.00 23.03 -4.32
C ALA A 29 -12.82 23.11 -5.64
N ASN A 30 -14.14 23.39 -5.55
CA ASN A 30 -15.08 23.39 -6.68
C ASN A 30 -15.09 22.06 -7.47
N ILE A 31 -14.86 20.94 -6.78
CA ILE A 31 -14.83 19.62 -7.37
C ILE A 31 -16.19 18.97 -7.24
N ASN A 32 -16.80 18.65 -8.39
CA ASN A 32 -18.06 17.94 -8.46
C ASN A 32 -17.78 16.43 -8.61
N GLY A 33 -17.70 15.71 -7.49
CA GLY A 33 -17.48 14.27 -7.50
C GLY A 33 -17.27 13.70 -6.11
N PHE A 34 -17.30 12.36 -6.00
CA PHE A 34 -17.08 11.66 -4.74
C PHE A 34 -15.82 10.82 -4.85
N TYR A 35 -14.84 11.11 -3.98
CA TYR A 35 -13.56 10.42 -3.94
C TYR A 35 -13.43 9.59 -2.67
N ASN A 36 -12.96 8.37 -2.83
CA ASN A 36 -12.80 7.41 -1.72
C ASN A 36 -11.48 7.58 -0.96
N SER A 37 -10.49 8.23 -1.57
CA SER A 37 -9.15 8.30 -1.00
C SER A 37 -8.52 9.65 -1.28
N PHE A 38 -7.85 10.19 -0.28
CA PHE A 38 -7.06 11.41 -0.37
C PHE A 38 -5.61 11.08 -0.03
N SER A 39 -4.69 11.70 -0.75
CA SER A 39 -3.26 11.52 -0.51
C SER A 39 -2.55 12.87 -0.63
N GLU A 40 -1.68 13.15 0.32
CA GLU A 40 -0.82 14.33 0.28
C GLU A 40 0.52 13.97 -0.34
N VAL A 41 1.00 14.81 -1.23
CA VAL A 41 2.30 14.69 -1.89
C VAL A 41 3.10 15.95 -1.61
N LYS A 42 4.32 15.80 -1.12
CA LYS A 42 5.25 16.93 -1.03
C LYS A 42 5.80 17.19 -2.43
N SER A 43 5.52 18.37 -2.98
CA SER A 43 6.18 18.85 -4.18
C SER A 43 7.44 19.62 -3.77
N SER A 44 8.53 19.42 -4.50
CA SER A 44 9.77 20.22 -4.37
C SER A 44 9.68 21.54 -5.13
N GLU A 45 8.74 21.63 -6.06
CA GLU A 45 8.51 22.80 -6.89
C GLU A 45 7.11 23.34 -6.63
N THR A 46 6.97 24.65 -6.65
CA THR A 46 5.67 25.30 -6.68
C THR A 46 5.03 25.01 -8.04
N THR A 47 4.09 24.08 -8.06
CA THR A 47 3.27 23.86 -9.26
C THR A 47 2.21 24.95 -9.31
N ASP A 48 2.05 25.56 -10.48
CA ASP A 48 0.99 26.54 -10.75
C ASP A 48 -0.39 25.86 -10.95
N ASP A 49 -0.51 24.60 -10.47
CA ASP A 49 -1.74 23.83 -10.58
C ASP A 49 -2.87 24.47 -9.79
N LYS A 50 -3.94 24.80 -10.46
CA LYS A 50 -5.16 25.33 -9.85
C LYS A 50 -5.90 24.20 -9.13
N LEU A 51 -6.60 24.55 -8.04
CA LEU A 51 -7.49 23.60 -7.36
C LEU A 51 -8.51 23.03 -8.34
N GLY A 52 -8.65 21.71 -8.35
CA GLY A 52 -9.59 21.01 -9.24
C GLY A 52 -8.98 20.57 -10.58
N THR A 53 -7.69 20.77 -10.82
CA THR A 53 -7.01 20.24 -12.01
C THR A 53 -6.93 18.72 -11.94
N GLU A 54 -7.32 18.04 -13.01
CA GLU A 54 -7.15 16.60 -13.16
C GLU A 54 -5.75 16.31 -13.69
N LEU A 55 -4.98 15.50 -12.94
CA LEU A 55 -3.66 15.03 -13.36
C LEU A 55 -3.80 13.65 -14.01
N GLY A 56 -3.31 13.52 -15.23
CA GLY A 56 -3.32 12.28 -15.98
C GLY A 56 -2.00 11.50 -15.85
N TYR A 57 -1.70 10.73 -16.89
CA TYR A 57 -0.50 9.88 -16.97
C TYR A 57 0.72 10.61 -17.55
N GLU A 58 0.66 11.92 -17.76
CA GLU A 58 1.64 12.75 -18.47
C GLU A 58 3.06 12.64 -17.89
N ASN A 59 3.16 12.40 -16.59
CA ASN A 59 4.43 12.25 -15.87
C ASN A 59 5.08 10.87 -16.02
N PHE A 60 4.43 9.95 -16.72
CA PHE A 60 4.90 8.59 -16.90
C PHE A 60 5.07 8.27 -18.38
N SER A 61 6.19 7.68 -18.73
CA SER A 61 6.47 7.21 -20.10
C SER A 61 6.90 5.74 -20.07
N PRO A 62 6.74 4.99 -21.16
CA PRO A 62 7.29 3.65 -21.28
C PRO A 62 8.78 3.64 -20.95
N SER A 63 9.27 2.56 -20.36
CA SER A 63 10.65 2.39 -19.84
C SER A 63 11.05 3.29 -18.67
N THR A 64 10.14 4.09 -18.12
CA THR A 64 10.40 4.87 -16.90
C THR A 64 10.41 3.94 -15.69
N ALA A 65 11.40 4.12 -14.81
CA ALA A 65 11.45 3.46 -13.52
C ALA A 65 10.50 4.16 -12.53
N ILE A 66 9.67 3.37 -11.87
CA ILE A 66 8.66 3.84 -10.92
C ILE A 66 8.74 3.12 -9.59
N ASP A 67 8.29 3.79 -8.55
CA ASP A 67 8.10 3.23 -7.21
C ASP A 67 6.60 3.04 -6.95
N VAL A 68 6.20 1.82 -6.60
CA VAL A 68 4.80 1.48 -6.34
C VAL A 68 4.58 1.21 -4.86
N THR A 69 3.74 2.01 -4.23
CA THR A 69 3.39 1.89 -2.82
C THR A 69 1.95 1.41 -2.67
N GLY A 70 1.74 0.38 -1.88
CA GLY A 70 0.41 -0.14 -1.55
C GLY A 70 0.37 -0.77 -0.17
N VAL A 71 -0.81 -1.26 0.21
CA VAL A 71 -1.00 -2.01 1.45
C VAL A 71 -0.89 -3.50 1.14
N SER A 72 0.05 -4.18 1.75
CA SER A 72 0.28 -5.62 1.54
C SER A 72 -0.91 -6.46 1.99
N LYS A 73 -1.06 -7.65 1.42
CA LYS A 73 -2.10 -8.60 1.85
C LYS A 73 -1.94 -8.95 3.33
N GLY A 74 -3.02 -8.83 4.10
CA GLY A 74 -3.05 -9.26 5.50
C GLY A 74 -2.86 -10.78 5.61
N LYS A 75 -2.04 -11.21 6.57
CA LYS A 75 -1.79 -12.64 6.89
C LYS A 75 -2.16 -12.98 8.33
N GLY A 76 -2.78 -12.03 9.03
CA GLY A 76 -3.20 -12.17 10.43
C GLY A 76 -2.03 -12.29 11.40
N PHE A 77 -2.27 -12.94 12.53
CA PHE A 77 -1.21 -13.27 13.50
C PHE A 77 -0.37 -14.41 12.95
N ALA A 78 0.93 -14.21 12.83
CA ALA A 78 1.86 -15.18 12.26
C ALA A 78 2.96 -15.54 13.26
N GLY A 79 3.31 -16.83 13.30
CA GLY A 79 4.46 -17.34 14.07
C GLY A 79 5.79 -16.91 13.44
N VAL A 80 6.85 -17.07 14.21
CA VAL A 80 8.20 -16.63 13.83
C VAL A 80 8.76 -17.31 12.59
N MET A 81 8.38 -18.56 12.33
CA MET A 81 8.80 -19.25 11.12
C MET A 81 8.23 -18.60 9.86
N LYS A 82 6.94 -18.24 9.88
CA LYS A 82 6.28 -17.58 8.74
C LYS A 82 6.69 -16.11 8.60
N LYS A 83 6.88 -15.41 9.72
CA LYS A 83 7.12 -13.97 9.72
C LYS A 83 8.60 -13.62 9.47
N TYR A 84 9.52 -14.41 10.03
CA TYR A 84 10.96 -14.13 10.03
C TYR A 84 11.82 -15.29 9.50
N ASN A 85 11.21 -16.37 9.00
CA ASN A 85 11.91 -17.53 8.45
C ASN A 85 12.79 -18.27 9.48
N PHE A 86 12.39 -18.34 10.74
CA PHE A 86 13.09 -19.11 11.75
C PHE A 86 13.04 -20.60 11.42
N SER A 87 14.12 -21.31 11.69
CA SER A 87 14.27 -22.75 11.40
C SER A 87 13.38 -23.63 12.27
N GLY A 88 13.10 -23.21 13.53
CA GLY A 88 12.42 -24.04 14.52
C GLY A 88 13.31 -25.14 15.08
N GLY A 89 12.69 -26.14 15.68
CA GLY A 89 13.38 -27.30 16.29
C GLY A 89 12.97 -28.62 15.63
N PRO A 90 13.57 -29.76 16.09
CA PRO A 90 13.27 -31.10 15.59
C PRO A 90 11.79 -31.47 15.76
N GLY A 91 11.22 -32.19 14.79
CA GLY A 91 9.85 -32.68 14.83
C GLY A 91 9.70 -34.03 15.57
N ALA A 92 10.83 -34.71 15.86
CA ALA A 92 10.87 -36.03 16.47
C ALA A 92 11.92 -36.10 17.58
N HIS A 93 12.33 -37.31 18.00
CA HIS A 93 13.33 -37.55 19.04
C HIS A 93 13.00 -36.94 20.42
N GLY A 94 11.71 -36.87 20.78
CA GLY A 94 11.26 -36.32 22.05
C GLY A 94 11.37 -34.81 22.21
N SER A 95 11.66 -34.09 21.14
CA SER A 95 11.71 -32.63 21.18
C SER A 95 10.34 -32.07 21.54
N LYS A 96 10.31 -31.11 22.45
CA LYS A 96 9.14 -30.26 22.77
C LYS A 96 9.23 -28.88 22.15
N PHE A 97 10.29 -28.66 21.40
CA PHE A 97 10.62 -27.39 20.77
C PHE A 97 10.44 -27.53 19.24
N HIS A 98 9.30 -27.15 18.71
CA HIS A 98 9.00 -27.32 17.29
C HIS A 98 9.02 -25.99 16.52
N ARG A 99 7.95 -25.19 16.64
CA ARG A 99 7.74 -23.95 15.88
C ARG A 99 7.83 -22.70 16.74
N THR A 100 8.72 -22.71 17.71
CA THR A 100 8.86 -21.66 18.72
C THR A 100 10.01 -20.69 18.41
N THR A 101 10.04 -19.59 19.12
CA THR A 101 11.01 -18.50 18.91
C THR A 101 12.43 -18.87 19.33
N GLY A 102 12.59 -19.82 20.26
CA GLY A 102 13.86 -20.11 20.92
C GLY A 102 14.14 -19.14 22.06
N SER A 103 15.40 -18.98 22.41
CA SER A 103 15.81 -18.03 23.43
C SER A 103 15.49 -16.60 23.01
N ILE A 104 14.91 -15.86 23.94
CA ILE A 104 14.56 -14.44 23.72
C ILE A 104 15.51 -13.48 24.43
N GLY A 105 16.47 -13.99 25.20
CA GLY A 105 17.43 -13.15 25.89
C GLY A 105 18.25 -13.92 26.91
N ASN A 106 19.08 -13.18 27.64
CA ASN A 106 19.91 -13.67 28.75
C ASN A 106 19.16 -13.52 30.09
N ARG A 107 19.66 -14.16 31.13
CA ARG A 107 19.04 -14.18 32.46
C ARG A 107 19.14 -12.85 33.21
N ALA A 108 20.05 -12.70 34.14
CA ALA A 108 20.16 -11.54 35.03
C ALA A 108 20.73 -10.30 34.34
N THR A 109 21.64 -10.48 33.40
CA THR A 109 22.28 -9.41 32.64
C THR A 109 22.00 -9.63 31.16
N PRO A 110 21.24 -8.75 30.48
CA PRO A 110 20.70 -7.44 30.89
C PRO A 110 19.37 -7.49 31.66
N GLY A 111 18.79 -8.65 31.98
CA GLY A 111 17.53 -8.78 32.75
C GLY A 111 16.29 -8.29 32.00
N LYS A 112 16.40 -8.07 30.69
CA LYS A 112 15.32 -7.59 29.80
C LYS A 112 15.43 -8.22 28.41
N VAL A 113 14.32 -8.24 27.68
CA VAL A 113 14.33 -8.57 26.25
C VAL A 113 14.68 -7.31 25.45
N ASN A 114 15.62 -7.42 24.53
CA ASN A 114 16.03 -6.30 23.71
C ASN A 114 14.89 -5.80 22.80
N LYS A 115 14.81 -4.48 22.61
CA LYS A 115 13.86 -3.88 21.68
C LYS A 115 14.13 -4.40 20.26
N GLY A 116 13.07 -4.63 19.48
CA GLY A 116 13.20 -5.15 18.13
C GLY A 116 13.43 -6.65 18.03
N LYS A 117 13.41 -7.40 19.16
CA LYS A 117 13.49 -8.87 19.12
C LYS A 117 12.33 -9.45 18.33
N GLU A 118 12.67 -10.27 17.35
CA GLU A 118 11.70 -10.93 16.46
C GLU A 118 10.85 -11.94 17.23
N MET A 119 9.55 -11.69 17.27
CA MET A 119 8.52 -12.47 17.96
C MET A 119 7.29 -12.67 17.11
N PRO A 120 6.43 -13.67 17.40
CA PRO A 120 5.13 -13.80 16.74
C PRO A 120 4.33 -12.51 16.82
N GLY A 121 3.54 -12.24 15.80
CA GLY A 121 2.74 -11.02 15.78
C GLY A 121 2.04 -10.82 14.43
N HIS A 122 1.37 -9.70 14.32
CA HIS A 122 0.67 -9.31 13.10
C HIS A 122 1.62 -9.29 11.90
N MET A 123 1.16 -9.84 10.78
CA MET A 123 1.88 -9.87 9.50
C MET A 123 0.97 -9.42 8.38
N GLY A 124 1.51 -8.61 7.49
CA GLY A 124 0.74 -8.02 6.39
C GLY A 124 -0.12 -6.83 6.82
N SER A 125 -0.99 -6.37 5.94
CA SER A 125 -1.73 -5.10 6.08
C SER A 125 -0.84 -3.91 6.40
N GLU A 126 0.39 -3.93 5.91
CA GLU A 126 1.40 -2.90 6.11
C GLU A 126 1.63 -2.16 4.80
N ARG A 127 1.92 -0.88 4.88
CA ARG A 127 2.36 -0.09 3.75
C ARG A 127 3.73 -0.59 3.27
N LYS A 128 3.81 -1.04 2.02
CA LYS A 128 5.03 -1.52 1.37
C LYS A 128 5.24 -0.77 0.06
N THR A 129 6.49 -0.44 -0.22
CA THR A 129 6.90 0.18 -1.48
C THR A 129 7.83 -0.77 -2.20
N ILE A 130 7.53 -1.08 -3.45
CA ILE A 130 8.41 -1.80 -4.36
C ILE A 130 9.02 -0.76 -5.28
N GLN A 131 10.34 -0.70 -5.29
CA GLN A 131 11.11 0.32 -5.99
C GLN A 131 11.59 -0.18 -7.36
N ASN A 132 11.83 0.76 -8.26
CA ASN A 132 12.46 0.52 -9.56
C ASN A 132 11.72 -0.49 -10.44
N LEU A 133 10.38 -0.42 -10.49
CA LEU A 133 9.60 -1.18 -11.45
C LEU A 133 9.58 -0.46 -12.80
N GLU A 134 9.63 -1.22 -13.89
CA GLU A 134 9.61 -0.71 -15.25
C GLU A 134 8.18 -0.59 -15.76
N VAL A 135 7.84 0.55 -16.37
CA VAL A 135 6.59 0.73 -17.10
C VAL A 135 6.77 0.14 -18.50
N VAL A 136 5.99 -0.88 -18.83
CA VAL A 136 6.04 -1.57 -20.13
C VAL A 136 5.18 -0.83 -21.16
N GLU A 137 3.95 -0.51 -20.77
CA GLU A 137 2.97 0.13 -21.66
C GLU A 137 2.08 1.06 -20.84
N LEU A 138 1.71 2.16 -21.45
CA LEU A 138 0.77 3.11 -20.91
C LEU A 138 -0.28 3.40 -22.01
N ASN A 139 -1.54 3.16 -21.69
CA ASN A 139 -2.64 3.40 -22.60
C ASN A 139 -3.66 4.34 -21.95
N GLU A 140 -3.59 5.61 -22.32
CA GLU A 140 -4.46 6.66 -21.77
C GLU A 140 -5.92 6.50 -22.20
N GLN A 141 -6.16 6.05 -23.44
CA GLN A 141 -7.53 5.88 -23.95
C GLN A 141 -8.30 4.80 -23.20
N LYS A 142 -7.61 3.73 -22.83
CA LYS A 142 -8.19 2.61 -22.08
C LYS A 142 -8.01 2.77 -20.57
N GLY A 143 -7.23 3.73 -20.09
CA GLY A 143 -7.01 4.02 -18.68
C GLY A 143 -6.25 2.94 -17.93
N TYR A 144 -5.23 2.31 -18.54
CA TYR A 144 -4.38 1.33 -17.86
C TYR A 144 -2.89 1.58 -18.07
N MET A 145 -2.11 1.09 -17.12
CA MET A 145 -0.63 1.07 -17.15
C MET A 145 -0.17 -0.37 -16.86
N LEU A 146 0.69 -0.91 -17.73
CA LEU A 146 1.33 -2.20 -17.54
C LEU A 146 2.70 -2.02 -16.87
N ILE A 147 2.89 -2.68 -15.75
CA ILE A 147 4.11 -2.61 -14.94
C ILE A 147 4.72 -4.00 -14.87
N LYS A 148 6.03 -4.09 -15.15
CA LYS A 148 6.78 -5.33 -15.05
C LYS A 148 7.20 -5.59 -13.62
N GLY A 149 6.64 -6.63 -13.01
CA GLY A 149 6.97 -7.06 -11.66
C GLY A 149 5.77 -7.26 -10.75
N SER A 150 6.03 -7.35 -9.45
CA SER A 150 4.99 -7.54 -8.45
C SER A 150 4.53 -6.20 -7.88
N VAL A 151 3.23 -6.07 -7.64
CA VAL A 151 2.61 -4.89 -7.03
C VAL A 151 2.09 -5.26 -5.64
N PRO A 152 2.31 -4.42 -4.61
CA PRO A 152 1.86 -4.73 -3.26
C PRO A 152 0.34 -4.64 -3.15
N GLY A 153 -0.26 -5.60 -2.45
CA GLY A 153 -1.69 -5.59 -2.13
C GLY A 153 -2.50 -6.71 -2.78
N SER A 154 -3.80 -6.65 -2.56
CA SER A 154 -4.77 -7.56 -3.17
C SER A 154 -5.19 -7.07 -4.55
N LYS A 155 -5.84 -7.95 -5.32
CA LYS A 155 -6.49 -7.56 -6.57
C LYS A 155 -7.50 -6.44 -6.30
N ASN A 156 -7.54 -5.44 -7.17
CA ASN A 156 -8.40 -4.25 -7.07
C ASN A 156 -8.13 -3.35 -5.84
N SER A 157 -6.94 -3.42 -5.24
CA SER A 157 -6.54 -2.47 -4.20
C SER A 157 -5.96 -1.18 -4.81
N PHE A 158 -6.05 -0.09 -4.05
CA PHE A 158 -5.42 1.16 -4.43
C PHE A 158 -3.91 1.08 -4.26
N VAL A 159 -3.20 1.59 -5.24
CA VAL A 159 -1.75 1.75 -5.20
C VAL A 159 -1.38 3.18 -5.57
N ARG A 160 -0.29 3.67 -4.98
CA ARG A 160 0.30 4.95 -5.33
C ARG A 160 1.54 4.71 -6.16
N ILE A 161 1.61 5.34 -7.30
CA ILE A 161 2.74 5.30 -8.22
C ILE A 161 3.47 6.64 -8.15
N SER A 162 4.78 6.60 -8.10
CA SER A 162 5.65 7.78 -8.18
C SER A 162 6.88 7.45 -9.02
N THR A 163 7.52 8.45 -9.59
CA THR A 163 8.82 8.27 -10.25
C THR A 163 9.85 7.71 -9.27
N ALA A 164 10.74 6.85 -9.74
CA ALA A 164 11.73 6.22 -8.88
C ALA A 164 12.70 7.25 -8.32
N LYS A 165 12.93 7.21 -7.01
CA LYS A 165 13.85 8.12 -6.32
C LYS A 165 15.30 7.70 -6.44
N LYS A 166 15.53 6.43 -6.65
CA LYS A 166 16.88 5.83 -6.77
C LYS A 166 16.90 4.97 -8.01
N ARG A 167 17.80 5.26 -8.88
CA ARG A 167 18.09 4.43 -10.06
C ARG A 167 19.49 3.87 -9.95
#